data_e3641908e7c26c9b5b84e0d504e236e4
#
_entry.id   e3641908e7c26c9b5b84e0d504e236e4
#
_cell.length_a   1.000
_cell.length_b   1.000
_cell.length_c   1.000
_cell.angle_alpha   90.00
_cell.angle_beta   90.00
_cell.angle_gamma   90.00
#
_symmetry.space_group_name_H-M   'P 1'
#
loop_
_entity.id
_entity.type
_entity.pdbx_description
1 polymer ?
#
loop_
_entity_poly.entity_id
_entity_poly.type
_entity_poly.pdbx_seq_one_letter_code
_entity_poly.pdbx_strand_id
1 'polypeptide(L)'
;MRPPIERHPWPPYIPDGARYLFLGTFPPKPIRWSMEFFYPNKTNDFWKIMGLLFMNDREALWDSASGRYDLAAIQSLLDHEGIALWDTAMAVRRLKDNASDKFLEIVEPIDLSALLDTHPTISQIITTGEKATGVVAAQASVEVPPIGQPLACRVGTHAITLWRMPSTSRAYPLALEKKAEAYRVLFPGRQ
;
A
#
# COMPACT_ATOMS: atom_id res chain seq x y z
N MET A 1 5.95 -30.80 1.35
CA MET A 1 4.69 -30.38 0.67
C MET A 1 4.73 -28.86 0.48
N ARG A 2 4.45 -28.35 -0.73
CA ARG A 2 4.39 -26.88 -0.93
C ARG A 2 3.17 -26.30 -0.21
N PRO A 3 3.27 -25.11 0.43
CA PRO A 3 2.12 -24.44 1.03
C PRO A 3 1.00 -24.18 0.02
N PRO A 4 -0.27 -24.11 0.45
CA PRO A 4 -1.39 -23.80 -0.43
C PRO A 4 -1.25 -22.39 -1.02
N ILE A 5 -1.93 -22.16 -2.14
CA ILE A 5 -2.05 -20.83 -2.74
C ILE A 5 -3.15 -20.08 -1.99
N GLU A 6 -2.82 -18.89 -1.51
CA GLU A 6 -3.76 -17.92 -0.94
C GLU A 6 -4.08 -16.87 -2.02
N ARG A 7 -5.36 -16.59 -2.25
CA ARG A 7 -5.81 -15.54 -3.17
C ARG A 7 -6.13 -14.26 -2.43
N HIS A 8 -5.94 -13.13 -3.10
CA HIS A 8 -6.24 -11.82 -2.51
C HIS A 8 -7.72 -11.76 -2.12
N PRO A 9 -8.05 -11.39 -0.86
CA PRO A 9 -9.40 -11.49 -0.34
C PRO A 9 -10.32 -10.33 -0.76
N TRP A 10 -9.76 -9.20 -1.22
CA TRP A 10 -10.53 -7.99 -1.51
C TRP A 10 -10.28 -7.46 -2.92
N PRO A 11 -11.30 -6.82 -3.53
CA PRO A 11 -11.09 -6.01 -4.73
C PRO A 11 -10.29 -4.75 -4.38
N PRO A 12 -9.74 -4.02 -5.38
CA PRO A 12 -9.12 -2.72 -5.12
C PRO A 12 -10.14 -1.73 -4.59
N TYR A 13 -9.68 -0.78 -3.79
CA TYR A 13 -10.46 0.39 -3.43
C TYR A 13 -9.97 1.57 -4.25
N ILE A 14 -10.80 2.05 -5.18
CA ILE A 14 -10.41 3.13 -6.11
C ILE A 14 -11.50 4.19 -6.14
N PRO A 15 -11.32 5.30 -5.42
CA PRO A 15 -12.23 6.45 -5.51
C PRO A 15 -12.28 7.03 -6.93
N ASP A 16 -13.40 7.61 -7.30
CA ASP A 16 -13.55 8.33 -8.57
C ASP A 16 -12.50 9.44 -8.67
N GLY A 17 -11.79 9.47 -9.79
CA GLY A 17 -10.75 10.46 -10.03
C GLY A 17 -9.49 10.30 -9.17
N ALA A 18 -9.28 9.13 -8.56
CA ALA A 18 -8.08 8.86 -7.79
C ALA A 18 -6.80 9.14 -8.59
N ARG A 19 -5.83 9.80 -7.95
CA ARG A 19 -4.53 10.14 -8.52
C ARG A 19 -3.39 9.31 -7.96
N TYR A 20 -3.53 8.86 -6.72
CA TYR A 20 -2.53 8.10 -5.98
C TYR A 20 -2.99 6.65 -5.87
N LEU A 21 -2.12 5.70 -6.18
CA LEU A 21 -2.34 4.28 -5.90
C LEU A 21 -1.23 3.78 -4.98
N PHE A 22 -1.59 3.42 -3.76
CA PHE A 22 -0.69 2.76 -2.83
C PHE A 22 -0.77 1.24 -3.02
N LEU A 23 0.38 0.61 -3.13
CA LEU A 23 0.54 -0.82 -3.32
C LEU A 23 1.43 -1.41 -2.23
N GLY A 24 0.86 -2.29 -1.42
CA GLY A 24 1.60 -3.24 -0.60
C GLY A 24 1.88 -4.53 -1.37
N THR A 25 2.24 -5.58 -0.66
CA THR A 25 2.47 -6.89 -1.29
C THR A 25 1.23 -7.77 -1.21
N PHE A 26 0.79 -8.11 0.00
CA PHE A 26 -0.37 -9.00 0.25
C PHE A 26 -0.80 -8.89 1.73
N PRO A 27 -2.10 -9.00 2.06
CA PRO A 27 -2.55 -8.86 3.43
C PRO A 27 -2.05 -10.00 4.34
N PRO A 28 -1.90 -9.75 5.65
CA PRO A 28 -1.60 -10.78 6.62
C PRO A 28 -2.77 -11.76 6.76
N LYS A 29 -2.56 -12.88 7.47
CA LYS A 29 -3.64 -13.83 7.77
C LYS A 29 -4.78 -13.18 8.54
N PRO A 30 -6.05 -13.66 8.35
CA PRO A 30 -7.25 -13.07 8.99
C PRO A 30 -7.18 -12.93 10.51
N ILE A 31 -6.44 -13.81 11.19
CA ILE A 31 -6.24 -13.71 12.66
C ILE A 31 -5.61 -12.37 13.10
N ARG A 32 -4.96 -11.65 12.18
CA ARG A 32 -4.32 -10.36 12.44
C ARG A 32 -5.18 -9.17 12.02
N TRP A 33 -6.40 -9.37 11.52
CA TRP A 33 -7.23 -8.31 11.00
C TRP A 33 -8.03 -7.62 12.10
N SER A 34 -7.89 -6.29 12.17
CA SER A 34 -8.75 -5.41 12.96
C SER A 34 -9.84 -4.75 12.10
N MET A 35 -9.90 -5.08 10.83
CA MET A 35 -10.95 -4.76 9.86
C MET A 35 -10.77 -5.62 8.60
N GLU A 36 -11.79 -5.73 7.76
CA GLU A 36 -11.71 -6.38 6.45
C GLU A 36 -11.41 -5.36 5.35
N PHE A 37 -10.21 -4.79 5.41
CA PHE A 37 -9.72 -3.77 4.50
C PHE A 37 -8.19 -3.74 4.49
N PHE A 38 -7.58 -2.96 3.60
CA PHE A 38 -6.13 -2.88 3.42
C PHE A 38 -5.41 -2.43 4.70
N TYR A 39 -4.21 -2.96 4.92
CA TYR A 39 -3.41 -2.73 6.13
C TYR A 39 -4.21 -3.01 7.43
N PRO A 40 -4.81 -4.20 7.55
CA PRO A 40 -5.79 -4.50 8.60
C PRO A 40 -5.18 -4.70 9.99
N ASN A 41 -3.86 -4.93 10.07
CA ASN A 41 -3.19 -5.21 11.33
C ASN A 41 -2.93 -3.91 12.09
N LYS A 42 -3.45 -3.80 13.32
CA LYS A 42 -3.22 -2.64 14.21
C LYS A 42 -1.74 -2.29 14.40
N THR A 43 -0.85 -3.26 14.34
CA THR A 43 0.59 -3.02 14.51
C THR A 43 1.27 -2.49 13.26
N ASN A 44 0.60 -2.50 12.09
CA ASN A 44 1.11 -1.86 10.88
C ASN A 44 0.97 -0.33 11.01
N ASP A 45 1.97 0.41 10.54
CA ASP A 45 2.03 1.86 10.71
C ASP A 45 1.26 2.64 9.64
N PHE A 46 0.71 1.99 8.59
CA PHE A 46 0.11 2.69 7.45
C PHE A 46 -0.97 3.70 7.88
N TRP A 47 -1.98 3.27 8.63
CA TRP A 47 -3.07 4.16 9.05
C TRP A 47 -2.65 5.19 10.09
N LYS A 48 -1.62 4.91 10.88
CA LYS A 48 -1.01 5.89 11.78
C LYS A 48 -0.27 6.97 11.00
N ILE A 49 0.42 6.60 9.92
CA ILE A 49 1.05 7.55 8.99
C ILE A 49 -0.03 8.43 8.36
N MET A 50 -1.11 7.84 7.82
CA MET A 50 -2.20 8.61 7.23
C MET A 50 -2.86 9.57 8.24
N GLY A 51 -3.10 9.12 9.47
CA GLY A 51 -3.60 9.96 10.55
C GLY A 51 -2.68 11.15 10.85
N LEU A 52 -1.36 10.92 10.93
CA LEU A 52 -0.39 11.99 11.14
C LEU A 52 -0.33 12.97 9.96
N LEU A 53 -0.42 12.48 8.72
CA LEU A 53 -0.32 13.33 7.52
C LEU A 53 -1.54 14.22 7.32
N PHE A 54 -2.73 13.68 7.54
CA PHE A 54 -3.98 14.34 7.14
C PHE A 54 -4.79 14.89 8.32
N MET A 55 -4.59 14.38 9.53
CA MET A 55 -5.38 14.74 10.72
C MET A 55 -4.51 15.19 11.91
N ASN A 56 -3.19 15.17 11.75
CA ASN A 56 -2.22 15.48 12.81
C ASN A 56 -2.42 14.64 14.09
N ASP A 57 -2.97 13.45 13.94
CA ASP A 57 -3.22 12.51 15.04
C ASP A 57 -3.00 11.07 14.55
N ARG A 58 -2.06 10.37 15.19
CA ARG A 58 -1.72 8.97 14.85
C ARG A 58 -2.85 7.98 15.12
N GLU A 59 -3.76 8.32 16.02
CA GLU A 59 -4.88 7.45 16.42
C GLU A 59 -6.23 7.88 15.77
N ALA A 60 -6.23 8.88 14.90
CA ALA A 60 -7.45 9.47 14.33
C ALA A 60 -8.36 8.47 13.61
N LEU A 61 -7.78 7.38 13.09
CA LEU A 61 -8.50 6.34 12.33
C LEU A 61 -8.74 5.05 13.13
N TRP A 62 -8.42 5.08 14.44
CA TRP A 62 -8.63 3.96 15.33
C TRP A 62 -9.74 4.25 16.33
N ASP A 63 -10.77 3.39 16.36
CA ASP A 63 -11.82 3.47 17.37
C ASP A 63 -11.45 2.63 18.59
N SER A 64 -11.04 3.30 19.67
CA SER A 64 -10.64 2.65 20.92
C SER A 64 -11.81 1.97 21.65
N ALA A 65 -13.05 2.44 21.43
CA ALA A 65 -14.23 1.88 22.07
C ALA A 65 -14.57 0.50 21.50
N SER A 66 -14.48 0.32 20.19
CA SER A 66 -14.72 -0.97 19.53
C SER A 66 -13.45 -1.84 19.41
N GLY A 67 -12.25 -1.26 19.63
CA GLY A 67 -10.98 -1.94 19.40
C GLY A 67 -10.73 -2.28 17.92
N ARG A 68 -11.23 -1.45 17.01
CA ARG A 68 -11.13 -1.62 15.56
C ARG A 68 -10.75 -0.32 14.87
N TYR A 69 -10.36 -0.43 13.61
CA TYR A 69 -10.28 0.76 12.75
C TYR A 69 -11.67 1.31 12.44
N ASP A 70 -11.78 2.63 12.34
CA ASP A 70 -12.96 3.33 11.81
C ASP A 70 -12.92 3.28 10.27
N LEU A 71 -13.51 2.23 9.70
CA LEU A 71 -13.50 2.02 8.25
C LEU A 71 -14.21 3.15 7.49
N ALA A 72 -15.27 3.70 8.05
CA ALA A 72 -16.00 4.81 7.41
C ALA A 72 -15.12 6.07 7.34
N ALA A 73 -14.41 6.40 8.42
CA ALA A 73 -13.46 7.51 8.44
C ALA A 73 -12.30 7.29 7.46
N ILE A 74 -11.78 6.05 7.39
CA ILE A 74 -10.73 5.67 6.43
C ILE A 74 -11.21 5.88 5.00
N GLN A 75 -12.37 5.35 4.62
CA GLN A 75 -12.90 5.48 3.25
C GLN A 75 -13.19 6.94 2.90
N SER A 76 -13.75 7.71 3.83
CA SER A 76 -13.96 9.15 3.64
C SER A 76 -12.65 9.90 3.38
N LEU A 77 -11.58 9.57 4.11
CA LEU A 77 -10.24 10.13 3.88
C LEU A 77 -9.73 9.79 2.47
N LEU A 78 -9.81 8.53 2.07
CA LEU A 78 -9.35 8.06 0.77
C LEU A 78 -10.11 8.73 -0.38
N ASP A 79 -11.43 8.84 -0.26
CA ASP A 79 -12.29 9.49 -1.26
C ASP A 79 -11.94 10.98 -1.39
N HIS A 80 -11.78 11.67 -0.27
CA HIS A 80 -11.44 13.10 -0.25
C HIS A 80 -10.05 13.37 -0.84
N GLU A 81 -9.09 12.51 -0.55
CA GLU A 81 -7.69 12.70 -0.96
C GLU A 81 -7.37 12.11 -2.35
N GLY A 82 -8.30 11.39 -2.95
CA GLY A 82 -8.08 10.72 -4.22
C GLY A 82 -7.03 9.60 -4.14
N ILE A 83 -7.06 8.83 -3.05
CA ILE A 83 -6.12 7.75 -2.79
C ILE A 83 -6.78 6.41 -3.03
N ALA A 84 -6.23 5.65 -3.98
CA ALA A 84 -6.58 4.26 -4.22
C ALA A 84 -5.64 3.31 -3.48
N LEU A 85 -6.15 2.14 -3.15
CA LEU A 85 -5.41 1.06 -2.48
C LEU A 85 -5.57 -0.26 -3.21
N TRP A 86 -4.45 -0.97 -3.37
CA TRP A 86 -4.39 -2.39 -3.70
C TRP A 86 -3.09 -3.01 -3.18
N ASP A 87 -2.82 -4.22 -3.63
CA ASP A 87 -1.57 -4.95 -3.41
C ASP A 87 -0.97 -5.43 -4.73
N THR A 88 0.31 -5.73 -4.74
CA THR A 88 1.02 -6.18 -5.93
C THR A 88 0.87 -7.67 -6.22
N ALA A 89 0.38 -8.46 -5.27
CA ALA A 89 0.16 -9.88 -5.44
C ALA A 89 -1.33 -10.23 -5.37
N MET A 90 -1.82 -10.91 -6.39
CA MET A 90 -3.20 -11.43 -6.46
C MET A 90 -3.28 -12.85 -5.91
N ALA A 91 -2.19 -13.59 -5.96
CA ALA A 91 -2.07 -14.89 -5.33
C ALA A 91 -0.64 -15.13 -4.84
N VAL A 92 -0.50 -15.72 -3.66
CA VAL A 92 0.78 -16.01 -3.01
C VAL A 92 0.83 -17.42 -2.45
N ARG A 93 2.06 -17.91 -2.18
CA ARG A 93 2.32 -18.96 -1.19
C ARG A 93 3.05 -18.37 -0.01
N ARG A 94 2.55 -18.63 1.17
CA ARG A 94 3.17 -18.18 2.41
C ARG A 94 4.15 -19.27 2.90
N LEU A 95 5.43 -19.05 2.66
CA LEU A 95 6.48 -20.04 2.94
C LEU A 95 6.76 -20.21 4.44
N LYS A 96 6.42 -19.20 5.25
CA LYS A 96 6.47 -19.25 6.71
C LYS A 96 5.22 -18.63 7.29
N ASP A 97 4.82 -19.08 8.47
CA ASP A 97 3.66 -18.57 9.18
C ASP A 97 3.98 -17.26 9.92
N ASN A 98 4.35 -16.23 9.17
CA ASN A 98 4.57 -14.90 9.68
C ASN A 98 4.07 -13.84 8.69
N ALA A 99 4.08 -12.56 9.10
CA ALA A 99 3.57 -11.46 8.29
C ALA A 99 4.66 -10.81 7.41
N SER A 100 5.85 -11.39 7.33
CA SER A 100 6.95 -10.79 6.56
C SER A 100 6.81 -11.12 5.07
N ASP A 101 6.86 -10.09 4.24
CA ASP A 101 6.86 -10.20 2.77
C ASP A 101 8.01 -11.05 2.23
N LYS A 102 9.12 -11.13 2.97
CA LYS A 102 10.28 -11.96 2.62
C LYS A 102 9.91 -13.42 2.38
N PHE A 103 8.89 -13.92 3.07
CA PHE A 103 8.44 -15.32 2.99
C PHE A 103 7.15 -15.49 2.17
N LEU A 104 6.77 -14.49 1.37
CA LEU A 104 5.72 -14.59 0.37
C LEU A 104 6.35 -14.93 -0.99
N GLU A 105 5.95 -16.05 -1.57
CA GLU A 105 6.19 -16.35 -2.98
C GLU A 105 5.00 -15.80 -3.78
N ILE A 106 5.22 -14.82 -4.65
CA ILE A 106 4.16 -14.28 -5.52
C ILE A 106 3.92 -15.28 -6.64
N VAL A 107 2.70 -15.81 -6.69
CA VAL A 107 2.25 -16.77 -7.71
C VAL A 107 1.59 -16.04 -8.87
N GLU A 108 0.81 -15.01 -8.57
CA GLU A 108 0.10 -14.19 -9.55
C GLU A 108 0.27 -12.71 -9.17
N PRO A 109 1.06 -11.94 -9.91
CA PRO A 109 1.19 -10.51 -9.68
C PRO A 109 -0.02 -9.75 -10.19
N ILE A 110 -0.18 -8.51 -9.74
CA ILE A 110 -1.14 -7.55 -10.29
C ILE A 110 -0.86 -7.33 -11.79
N ASP A 111 -1.91 -7.13 -12.58
CA ASP A 111 -1.81 -6.53 -13.91
C ASP A 111 -2.04 -5.01 -13.78
N LEU A 112 -0.95 -4.27 -13.59
CA LEU A 112 -1.02 -2.83 -13.36
C LEU A 112 -1.42 -2.08 -14.64
N SER A 113 -1.04 -2.56 -15.81
CA SER A 113 -1.44 -1.96 -17.09
C SER A 113 -2.96 -2.01 -17.26
N ALA A 114 -3.58 -3.17 -17.05
CA ALA A 114 -5.03 -3.33 -17.14
C ALA A 114 -5.78 -2.46 -16.12
N LEU A 115 -5.23 -2.31 -14.89
CA LEU A 115 -5.82 -1.42 -13.90
C LEU A 115 -5.78 0.04 -14.35
N LEU A 116 -4.66 0.50 -14.87
CA LEU A 116 -4.50 1.87 -15.36
C LEU A 116 -5.34 2.16 -16.62
N ASP A 117 -5.59 1.17 -17.47
CA ASP A 117 -6.50 1.30 -18.63
C ASP A 117 -7.93 1.68 -18.18
N THR A 118 -8.37 1.15 -17.05
CA THR A 118 -9.69 1.43 -16.48
C THR A 118 -9.71 2.64 -15.54
N HIS A 119 -8.55 3.04 -15.02
CA HIS A 119 -8.40 4.16 -14.07
C HIS A 119 -7.28 5.13 -14.50
N PRO A 120 -7.43 5.81 -15.66
CA PRO A 120 -6.35 6.59 -16.26
C PRO A 120 -5.98 7.88 -15.49
N THR A 121 -6.74 8.27 -14.47
CA THR A 121 -6.41 9.40 -13.59
C THR A 121 -5.28 9.09 -12.61
N ILE A 122 -5.01 7.81 -12.36
CA ILE A 122 -3.92 7.38 -11.48
C ILE A 122 -2.59 7.65 -12.19
N SER A 123 -1.78 8.50 -11.60
CA SER A 123 -0.47 8.90 -12.12
C SER A 123 0.67 8.74 -11.11
N GLN A 124 0.36 8.58 -9.83
CA GLN A 124 1.32 8.39 -8.76
C GLN A 124 1.16 6.97 -8.22
N ILE A 125 2.17 6.13 -8.42
CA ILE A 125 2.22 4.76 -7.89
C ILE A 125 3.18 4.74 -6.72
N ILE A 126 2.66 4.46 -5.54
CA ILE A 126 3.41 4.46 -4.29
C ILE A 126 3.49 3.04 -3.75
N THR A 127 4.69 2.51 -3.62
CA THR A 127 4.92 1.17 -3.06
C THR A 127 5.43 1.27 -1.63
N THR A 128 4.86 0.46 -0.74
CA THR A 128 5.14 0.45 0.70
C THR A 128 6.11 -0.68 1.07
N GLY A 129 7.27 -0.71 0.43
CA GLY A 129 8.31 -1.70 0.68
C GLY A 129 9.00 -2.17 -0.60
N GLU A 130 10.12 -2.86 -0.42
CA GLU A 130 11.00 -3.25 -1.53
C GLU A 130 10.36 -4.28 -2.46
N LYS A 131 9.69 -5.30 -1.90
CA LYS A 131 9.09 -6.38 -2.71
C LYS A 131 7.98 -5.85 -3.61
N ALA A 132 7.09 -5.03 -3.07
CA ALA A 132 6.06 -4.36 -3.86
C ALA A 132 6.67 -3.48 -4.96
N THR A 133 7.72 -2.73 -4.64
CA THR A 133 8.45 -1.91 -5.63
C THR A 133 9.03 -2.76 -6.75
N GLY A 134 9.62 -3.91 -6.43
CA GLY A 134 10.17 -4.83 -7.42
C GLY A 134 9.16 -5.32 -8.45
N VAL A 135 7.92 -5.59 -8.02
CA VAL A 135 6.83 -5.99 -8.93
C VAL A 135 6.49 -4.88 -9.92
N VAL A 136 6.32 -3.66 -9.44
CA VAL A 136 6.00 -2.49 -10.29
C VAL A 136 7.17 -2.15 -11.21
N ALA A 137 8.39 -2.13 -10.69
CA ALA A 137 9.59 -1.84 -11.46
C ALA A 137 9.78 -2.83 -12.62
N ALA A 138 9.51 -4.13 -12.39
CA ALA A 138 9.55 -5.15 -13.43
C ALA A 138 8.52 -4.89 -14.54
N GLN A 139 7.29 -4.51 -14.20
CA GLN A 139 6.24 -4.18 -15.16
C GLN A 139 6.52 -2.87 -15.93
N ALA A 140 7.23 -1.94 -15.30
CA ALA A 140 7.68 -0.70 -15.93
C ALA A 140 9.02 -0.84 -16.69
N SER A 141 9.68 -1.99 -16.60
CA SER A 141 11.02 -2.24 -17.17
C SER A 141 12.08 -1.23 -16.69
N VAL A 142 12.05 -0.92 -15.41
CA VAL A 142 13.00 -0.01 -14.74
C VAL A 142 13.66 -0.68 -13.55
N GLU A 143 14.75 -0.13 -13.08
CA GLU A 143 15.35 -0.53 -11.82
C GLU A 143 14.55 0.01 -10.63
N VAL A 144 14.67 -0.67 -9.48
CA VAL A 144 14.03 -0.22 -8.24
C VAL A 144 14.63 1.12 -7.81
N PRO A 145 13.83 2.18 -7.68
CA PRO A 145 14.34 3.49 -7.30
C PRO A 145 14.80 3.54 -5.84
N PRO A 146 15.64 4.51 -5.48
CA PRO A 146 15.93 4.80 -4.08
C PRO A 146 14.68 5.22 -3.30
N ILE A 147 14.68 4.94 -2.00
CA ILE A 147 13.58 5.33 -1.11
C ILE A 147 13.36 6.85 -1.14
N GLY A 148 12.10 7.26 -1.28
CA GLY A 148 11.69 8.66 -1.21
C GLY A 148 12.01 9.49 -2.45
N GLN A 149 12.47 8.87 -3.54
CA GLN A 149 12.78 9.56 -4.80
C GLN A 149 11.76 9.19 -5.89
N PRO A 150 11.24 10.17 -6.64
CA PRO A 150 10.34 9.91 -7.75
C PRO A 150 11.11 9.36 -8.95
N LEU A 151 10.51 8.38 -9.62
CA LEU A 151 10.99 7.85 -10.89
C LEU A 151 9.88 7.94 -11.94
N ALA A 152 10.05 8.81 -12.92
CA ALA A 152 9.16 8.87 -14.08
C ALA A 152 9.38 7.65 -14.95
N CYS A 153 8.32 6.90 -15.23
CA CYS A 153 8.38 5.68 -16.04
C CYS A 153 7.02 5.42 -16.72
N ARG A 154 6.91 4.29 -17.40
CA ARG A 154 5.68 3.88 -18.08
C ARG A 154 5.32 2.45 -17.73
N VAL A 155 4.02 2.21 -17.57
CA VAL A 155 3.44 0.86 -17.49
C VAL A 155 2.43 0.75 -18.64
N GLY A 156 2.70 -0.12 -19.60
CA GLY A 156 1.95 -0.13 -20.85
C GLY A 156 2.05 1.23 -21.56
N THR A 157 0.92 1.85 -21.85
CA THR A 157 0.83 3.18 -22.47
C THR A 157 0.79 4.33 -21.44
N HIS A 158 0.67 4.03 -20.15
CA HIS A 158 0.47 5.02 -19.10
C HIS A 158 1.80 5.57 -18.57
N ALA A 159 1.94 6.89 -18.61
CA ALA A 159 3.03 7.60 -17.92
C ALA A 159 2.70 7.73 -16.45
N ILE A 160 3.59 7.28 -15.57
CA ILE A 160 3.43 7.32 -14.13
C ILE A 160 4.70 7.82 -13.44
N THR A 161 4.53 8.22 -12.18
CA THR A 161 5.66 8.42 -11.27
C THR A 161 5.64 7.29 -10.25
N LEU A 162 6.71 6.52 -10.20
CA LEU A 162 6.90 5.44 -9.22
C LEU A 162 7.66 5.98 -8.00
N TRP A 163 7.13 5.71 -6.80
CA TRP A 163 7.74 6.03 -5.52
C TRP A 163 7.96 4.74 -4.72
N ARG A 164 9.20 4.49 -4.31
CA ARG A 164 9.49 3.51 -3.28
C ARG A 164 9.52 4.22 -1.93
N MET A 165 8.60 3.83 -1.04
CA MET A 165 8.54 4.40 0.30
C MET A 165 9.02 3.39 1.35
N PRO A 166 9.41 3.85 2.55
CA PRO A 166 9.73 2.94 3.65
C PRO A 166 8.55 1.99 3.92
N SER A 167 8.86 0.72 4.22
CA SER A 167 7.84 -0.24 4.61
C SER A 167 7.05 0.27 5.82
N THR A 168 5.74 0.09 5.80
CA THR A 168 4.86 0.41 6.92
C THR A 168 4.80 -0.71 7.97
N SER A 169 5.45 -1.84 7.72
CA SER A 169 5.58 -2.91 8.69
C SER A 169 6.26 -2.42 9.97
N ARG A 170 5.74 -2.83 11.12
CA ARG A 170 6.39 -2.55 12.41
C ARG A 170 7.80 -3.14 12.51
N ALA A 171 8.07 -4.22 11.80
CA ALA A 171 9.39 -4.85 11.76
C ALA A 171 10.44 -4.03 10.98
N TYR A 172 10.01 -3.07 10.18
CA TYR A 172 10.93 -2.16 9.47
C TYR A 172 11.58 -1.18 10.47
N PRO A 173 12.93 -1.13 10.54
CA PRO A 173 13.66 -0.44 11.62
C PRO A 173 13.70 1.08 11.43
N LEU A 174 12.54 1.71 11.40
CA LEU A 174 12.38 3.16 11.31
C LEU A 174 11.21 3.58 12.21
N ALA A 175 11.41 4.61 13.03
CA ALA A 175 10.37 5.13 13.91
C ALA A 175 9.17 5.67 13.11
N LEU A 176 7.97 5.58 13.70
CA LEU A 176 6.72 6.02 13.06
C LEU A 176 6.79 7.47 12.56
N GLU A 177 7.32 8.38 13.38
CA GLU A 177 7.42 9.81 13.04
C GLU A 177 8.36 10.02 11.84
N LYS A 178 9.43 9.24 11.74
CA LYS A 178 10.34 9.27 10.60
C LYS A 178 9.72 8.66 9.33
N LYS A 179 8.91 7.62 9.48
CA LYS A 179 8.10 7.12 8.37
C LYS A 179 7.13 8.18 7.88
N ALA A 180 6.36 8.80 8.78
CA ALA A 180 5.40 9.85 8.42
C ALA A 180 6.10 11.02 7.71
N GLU A 181 7.26 11.45 8.21
CA GLU A 181 8.05 12.51 7.58
C GLU A 181 8.47 12.12 6.15
N ALA A 182 8.93 10.89 5.94
CA ALA A 182 9.28 10.40 4.60
C ALA A 182 8.07 10.43 3.64
N TYR A 183 6.88 10.08 4.11
CA TYR A 183 5.66 10.07 3.28
C TYR A 183 5.12 11.48 2.96
N ARG A 184 5.54 12.55 3.68
CA ARG A 184 5.09 13.93 3.38
C ARG A 184 5.44 14.39 1.97
N VAL A 185 6.54 13.90 1.40
CA VAL A 185 6.97 14.25 0.04
C VAL A 185 5.92 13.93 -1.03
N LEU A 186 5.06 12.96 -0.78
CA LEU A 186 4.00 12.52 -1.69
C LEU A 186 2.87 13.57 -1.84
N PHE A 187 2.70 14.44 -0.84
CA PHE A 187 1.60 15.37 -0.75
C PHE A 187 2.12 16.81 -0.57
N PRO A 188 2.75 17.40 -1.62
CA PRO A 188 3.30 18.75 -1.53
C PRO A 188 2.19 19.78 -1.26
N GLY A 189 2.48 20.76 -0.40
CA GLY A 189 1.54 21.82 -0.01
C GLY A 189 0.70 21.52 1.23
N ARG A 190 0.89 20.36 1.86
CA ARG A 190 0.34 20.05 3.19
C ARG A 190 1.43 20.22 4.25
N GLN A 191 1.25 21.21 5.11
CA GLN A 191 2.09 21.45 6.29
C GLN A 191 1.38 21.03 7.54
#